data_fc8d2912f77666b713cca24ac52ad5d5
#
_entry.id   fc8d2912f77666b713cca24ac52ad5d5
#
_cell.length_a   1.000
_cell.length_b   1.000
_cell.length_c   1.000
_cell.angle_alpha   90.00
_cell.angle_beta   90.00
_cell.angle_gamma   90.00
#
_symmetry.space_group_name_H-M   'P 1'
#
loop_
_entity.id
_entity.type
_entity.pdbx_description
1 polymer ?
#
loop_
_entity_poly.entity_id
_entity_poly.type
_entity_poly.pdbx_seq_one_letter_code
_entity_poly.pdbx_strand_id
1 'polypeptide(L)'
;MKKLIFSALVATALFVSSCGKDDDNGGGSTSLNGDWYLYNIYNDPDGNGKSWAISDNCAKKAYFSISDKKIKHELYYQEGSECKYTPVYYDYTAANGVFDVTVANDSPNGNKGGTTSVKYEIKDKELILRFKNNRQQEEINVLHKKGVDYSYLDPFVGYWKLTKIEAEGTTYPAGTPACFTGSIVASSIGFSLYYTLPANSTQCQDGEVKSYDYVKEGNTYYNVSNGQKVPIPFSFSNNNQTLTLSLGGTTMFFQKQ
;
A
#
# COMPACT_ATOMS: atom_id res chain seq x y z
N MET A 1 -21.20 -65.53 23.46
CA MET A 1 -20.88 -65.02 22.15
C MET A 1 -21.71 -63.76 21.92
N LYS A 2 -21.17 -62.59 22.21
CA LYS A 2 -21.88 -61.32 22.02
C LYS A 2 -21.27 -60.61 20.81
N LYS A 3 -22.11 -60.39 19.75
CA LYS A 3 -21.75 -59.64 18.56
C LYS A 3 -21.86 -58.15 18.85
N LEU A 4 -20.76 -57.41 18.80
CA LEU A 4 -20.71 -55.99 18.81
C LEU A 4 -20.93 -55.45 17.38
N ILE A 5 -22.00 -54.70 17.19
CA ILE A 5 -22.33 -53.98 15.96
C ILE A 5 -21.67 -52.59 16.10
N PHE A 6 -20.68 -52.32 15.25
CA PHE A 6 -20.12 -50.98 15.07
C PHE A 6 -21.00 -50.18 14.12
N SER A 7 -21.68 -49.18 14.61
CA SER A 7 -22.39 -48.19 13.80
C SER A 7 -21.36 -47.10 13.37
N ALA A 8 -21.10 -47.07 12.07
CA ALA A 8 -20.34 -46.02 11.44
C ALA A 8 -21.22 -44.77 11.34
N LEU A 9 -20.86 -43.73 12.10
CA LEU A 9 -21.45 -42.40 11.98
C LEU A 9 -20.80 -41.68 10.79
N VAL A 10 -21.53 -41.58 9.68
CA VAL A 10 -21.12 -40.72 8.55
C VAL A 10 -21.49 -39.30 8.90
N ALA A 11 -20.47 -38.49 9.23
CA ALA A 11 -20.62 -37.07 9.38
C ALA A 11 -20.64 -36.43 7.99
N THR A 12 -21.82 -36.11 7.49
CA THR A 12 -22.03 -35.27 6.32
C THR A 12 -21.69 -33.81 6.72
N ALA A 13 -20.52 -33.35 6.30
CA ALA A 13 -20.17 -31.94 6.35
C ALA A 13 -21.04 -31.17 5.35
N LEU A 14 -22.04 -30.48 5.86
CA LEU A 14 -22.80 -29.49 5.10
C LEU A 14 -21.89 -28.28 4.86
N PHE A 15 -21.39 -28.16 3.65
CA PHE A 15 -20.83 -26.89 3.18
C PHE A 15 -21.97 -25.89 3.04
N VAL A 16 -22.16 -25.06 4.04
CA VAL A 16 -22.97 -23.86 3.93
C VAL A 16 -22.16 -22.87 3.10
N SER A 17 -22.51 -22.75 1.82
CA SER A 17 -22.13 -21.61 1.01
C SER A 17 -22.83 -20.38 1.61
N SER A 18 -22.10 -19.65 2.45
CA SER A 18 -22.54 -18.36 2.95
C SER A 18 -22.46 -17.35 1.81
N CYS A 19 -23.59 -17.14 1.13
CA CYS A 19 -23.85 -15.91 0.43
C CYS A 19 -24.01 -14.82 1.50
N GLY A 20 -22.93 -14.09 1.79
CA GLY A 20 -22.96 -12.98 2.74
C GLY A 20 -23.80 -11.84 2.19
N LYS A 21 -24.94 -11.57 2.84
CA LYS A 21 -25.60 -10.29 2.77
C LYS A 21 -24.71 -9.26 3.44
N ASP A 22 -24.57 -8.10 2.80
CA ASP A 22 -23.95 -6.90 3.37
C ASP A 22 -24.79 -6.45 4.58
N ASP A 23 -24.37 -6.81 5.78
CA ASP A 23 -24.85 -6.19 7.01
C ASP A 23 -23.78 -5.22 7.51
N ASP A 24 -24.02 -3.92 7.30
CA ASP A 24 -23.31 -2.80 7.89
C ASP A 24 -23.44 -2.82 9.42
N ASN A 25 -22.50 -3.51 10.10
CA ASN A 25 -22.23 -3.26 11.52
C ASN A 25 -20.79 -3.73 11.89
N GLY A 26 -19.92 -2.77 12.14
CA GLY A 26 -18.71 -2.81 12.95
C GLY A 26 -17.84 -4.08 12.90
N GLY A 27 -17.03 -4.24 11.84
CA GLY A 27 -16.07 -5.35 11.68
C GLY A 27 -16.17 -6.06 10.34
N GLY A 28 -16.92 -5.50 9.38
CA GLY A 28 -17.23 -6.12 8.11
C GLY A 28 -16.01 -6.28 7.20
N SER A 29 -15.83 -7.49 6.67
CA SER A 29 -14.99 -7.78 5.51
C SER A 29 -15.28 -6.75 4.42
N THR A 30 -14.30 -5.93 4.07
CA THR A 30 -14.45 -4.98 2.97
C THR A 30 -14.63 -5.77 1.68
N SER A 31 -15.80 -5.66 1.05
CA SER A 31 -16.06 -6.31 -0.25
C SER A 31 -15.01 -5.93 -1.28
N LEU A 32 -14.55 -6.90 -2.08
CA LEU A 32 -13.65 -6.66 -3.21
C LEU A 32 -14.30 -5.74 -4.26
N ASN A 33 -15.61 -5.85 -4.47
CA ASN A 33 -16.32 -5.06 -5.47
C ASN A 33 -16.24 -3.56 -5.18
N GLY A 34 -16.03 -2.79 -6.22
CA GLY A 34 -15.95 -1.32 -6.17
C GLY A 34 -14.71 -0.75 -6.84
N ASP A 35 -14.54 0.56 -6.70
CA ASP A 35 -13.42 1.30 -7.27
C ASP A 35 -12.30 1.43 -6.23
N TRP A 36 -11.10 1.00 -6.62
CA TRP A 36 -9.91 1.00 -5.82
C TRP A 36 -8.84 1.85 -6.48
N TYR A 37 -8.39 2.89 -5.81
CA TYR A 37 -7.37 3.82 -6.31
C TYR A 37 -5.99 3.41 -5.83
N LEU A 38 -5.01 3.51 -6.72
CA LEU A 38 -3.63 3.26 -6.36
C LEU A 38 -3.16 4.31 -5.35
N TYR A 39 -2.80 3.83 -4.16
CA TYR A 39 -2.33 4.66 -3.07
C TYR A 39 -0.82 4.64 -2.94
N ASN A 40 -0.21 3.45 -3.02
CA ASN A 40 1.24 3.29 -2.95
C ASN A 40 1.70 2.11 -3.79
N ILE A 41 2.92 2.21 -4.32
CA ILE A 41 3.60 1.14 -5.05
C ILE A 41 4.91 0.83 -4.33
N TYR A 42 5.16 -0.45 -4.15
CA TYR A 42 6.40 -0.98 -3.66
C TYR A 42 7.03 -1.83 -4.77
N ASN A 43 8.27 -1.56 -5.08
CA ASN A 43 9.05 -2.40 -5.96
C ASN A 43 10.51 -2.43 -5.49
N ASP A 44 11.23 -3.46 -5.89
CA ASP A 44 12.65 -3.59 -5.66
C ASP A 44 13.36 -3.65 -7.01
N PRO A 45 13.54 -2.49 -7.69
CA PRO A 45 14.05 -2.46 -9.05
C PRO A 45 15.49 -2.98 -9.17
N ASP A 46 16.28 -2.86 -8.11
CA ASP A 46 17.70 -3.12 -8.13
C ASP A 46 18.13 -4.36 -7.31
N GLY A 47 17.21 -5.01 -6.61
CA GLY A 47 17.48 -6.12 -5.70
C GLY A 47 18.25 -5.73 -4.43
N ASN A 48 18.39 -4.43 -4.17
CA ASN A 48 19.19 -3.87 -3.06
C ASN A 48 18.34 -3.35 -1.90
N GLY A 49 17.06 -3.51 -1.97
CA GLY A 49 16.11 -3.03 -0.98
C GLY A 49 14.81 -2.57 -1.61
N LYS A 50 13.81 -2.51 -0.78
CA LYS A 50 12.45 -2.21 -1.18
C LYS A 50 12.26 -0.69 -1.24
N SER A 51 11.69 -0.19 -2.32
CA SER A 51 11.39 1.22 -2.48
C SER A 51 9.89 1.42 -2.62
N TRP A 52 9.32 2.22 -1.75
CA TRP A 52 7.93 2.66 -1.85
C TRP A 52 7.91 4.01 -2.55
N ALA A 53 7.30 4.11 -3.69
CA ALA A 53 7.19 5.39 -4.36
C ALA A 53 6.01 5.43 -5.31
N ILE A 54 5.10 6.37 -5.09
CA ILE A 54 4.34 6.96 -6.17
C ILE A 54 4.97 8.33 -6.44
N SER A 55 5.97 8.37 -7.30
CA SER A 55 6.62 9.61 -7.71
C SER A 55 5.85 10.32 -8.84
N ASP A 56 5.06 9.57 -9.60
CA ASP A 56 4.37 10.04 -10.79
C ASP A 56 2.93 10.46 -10.46
N ASN A 57 2.61 11.73 -10.72
CA ASN A 57 1.25 12.26 -10.55
C ASN A 57 0.23 11.62 -11.50
N CYS A 58 0.67 11.03 -12.61
CA CYS A 58 -0.19 10.27 -13.50
C CYS A 58 -0.52 8.91 -12.90
N ALA A 59 0.47 8.20 -12.35
CA ALA A 59 0.26 6.91 -11.70
C ALA A 59 -0.75 6.98 -10.54
N LYS A 60 -0.80 8.09 -9.80
CA LYS A 60 -1.80 8.34 -8.74
C LYS A 60 -3.25 8.34 -9.21
N LYS A 61 -3.49 8.47 -10.52
CA LYS A 61 -4.82 8.39 -11.12
C LYS A 61 -5.24 6.96 -11.45
N ALA A 62 -4.30 6.01 -11.38
CA ALA A 62 -4.59 4.61 -11.69
C ALA A 62 -5.61 4.03 -10.73
N TYR A 63 -6.56 3.30 -11.26
CA TYR A 63 -7.55 2.62 -10.44
C TYR A 63 -7.99 1.30 -11.05
N PHE A 64 -8.54 0.45 -10.18
CA PHE A 64 -9.17 -0.82 -10.50
C PHE A 64 -10.66 -0.74 -10.15
N SER A 65 -11.52 -0.88 -11.13
CA SER A 65 -12.95 -1.09 -10.89
C SER A 65 -13.20 -2.60 -10.89
N ILE A 66 -13.50 -3.15 -9.72
CA ILE A 66 -13.72 -4.59 -9.52
C ILE A 66 -15.22 -4.82 -9.42
N SER A 67 -15.73 -5.68 -10.25
CA SER A 67 -17.11 -6.16 -10.22
C SER A 67 -17.11 -7.69 -10.30
N ASP A 68 -18.27 -8.32 -10.28
CA ASP A 68 -18.35 -9.77 -10.38
C ASP A 68 -17.68 -10.28 -11.66
N LYS A 69 -16.59 -11.04 -11.52
CA LYS A 69 -15.80 -11.67 -12.59
C LYS A 69 -15.07 -10.72 -13.55
N LYS A 70 -15.14 -9.40 -13.34
CA LYS A 70 -14.48 -8.43 -14.22
C LYS A 70 -13.66 -7.43 -13.41
N ILE A 71 -12.45 -7.13 -13.88
CA ILE A 71 -11.62 -6.03 -13.41
C ILE A 71 -11.36 -5.11 -14.58
N LYS A 72 -11.71 -3.84 -14.42
CA LYS A 72 -11.26 -2.76 -15.30
C LYS A 72 -10.09 -2.06 -14.63
N HIS A 73 -8.92 -2.13 -15.23
CA HIS A 73 -7.72 -1.46 -14.75
C HIS A 73 -7.42 -0.28 -15.67
N GLU A 74 -7.45 0.93 -15.14
CA GLU A 74 -7.01 2.13 -15.85
C GLU A 74 -5.61 2.50 -15.40
N LEU A 75 -4.64 2.19 -16.27
CA LEU A 75 -3.25 2.58 -16.11
C LEU A 75 -3.06 3.98 -16.67
N TYR A 76 -2.40 4.83 -15.90
CA TYR A 76 -2.04 6.18 -16.33
C TYR A 76 -0.52 6.29 -16.42
N TYR A 77 -0.05 6.98 -17.47
CA TYR A 77 1.36 7.25 -17.70
C TYR A 77 1.55 8.66 -18.21
N GLN A 78 2.74 9.22 -18.00
CA GLN A 78 3.07 10.56 -18.47
C GLN A 78 3.58 10.49 -19.91
N GLU A 79 3.00 11.31 -20.78
CA GLU A 79 3.48 11.56 -22.15
C GLU A 79 3.60 13.07 -22.36
N GLY A 80 4.84 13.57 -22.39
CA GLY A 80 5.10 15.00 -22.34
C GLY A 80 4.61 15.63 -21.04
N SER A 81 3.71 16.60 -21.12
CA SER A 81 3.07 17.26 -19.97
C SER A 81 1.70 16.68 -19.59
N GLU A 82 1.21 15.71 -20.34
CA GLU A 82 -0.14 15.15 -20.19
C GLU A 82 -0.11 13.75 -19.57
N CYS A 83 -1.16 13.43 -18.81
CA CYS A 83 -1.42 12.04 -18.40
C CYS A 83 -2.28 11.37 -19.46
N LYS A 84 -1.72 10.37 -20.12
CA LYS A 84 -2.46 9.43 -20.98
C LYS A 84 -2.92 8.24 -20.17
N TYR A 85 -3.94 7.55 -20.63
CA TYR A 85 -4.40 6.34 -19.96
C TYR A 85 -4.57 5.19 -20.95
N THR A 86 -4.38 3.98 -20.43
CA THR A 86 -4.55 2.73 -21.16
C THR A 86 -5.43 1.80 -20.35
N PRO A 87 -6.71 1.63 -20.69
CA PRO A 87 -7.58 0.70 -20.01
C PRO A 87 -7.26 -0.74 -20.42
N VAL A 88 -7.18 -1.63 -19.44
CA VAL A 88 -7.07 -3.08 -19.64
C VAL A 88 -8.20 -3.77 -18.86
N TYR A 89 -8.92 -4.67 -19.52
CA TYR A 89 -10.01 -5.42 -18.91
C TYR A 89 -9.58 -6.86 -18.69
N TYR A 90 -9.98 -7.39 -17.55
CA TYR A 90 -9.68 -8.76 -17.17
C TYR A 90 -10.96 -9.50 -16.77
N ASP A 91 -11.06 -10.75 -17.20
CA ASP A 91 -11.88 -11.74 -16.54
C ASP A 91 -11.10 -12.31 -15.37
N TYR A 92 -11.73 -12.55 -14.22
CA TYR A 92 -11.02 -13.11 -13.08
C TYR A 92 -11.84 -14.14 -12.30
N THR A 93 -11.10 -14.96 -11.56
CA THR A 93 -11.62 -15.71 -10.41
C THR A 93 -10.80 -15.34 -9.18
N ALA A 94 -11.43 -15.36 -8.01
CA ALA A 94 -10.78 -15.08 -6.76
C ALA A 94 -10.99 -16.23 -5.78
N ALA A 95 -9.91 -16.85 -5.32
CA ALA A 95 -9.93 -17.92 -4.34
C ALA A 95 -8.66 -17.89 -3.49
N ASN A 96 -8.78 -18.14 -2.19
CA ASN A 96 -7.64 -18.31 -1.27
C ASN A 96 -6.61 -17.18 -1.33
N GLY A 97 -7.05 -15.92 -1.47
CA GLY A 97 -6.16 -14.76 -1.54
C GLY A 97 -5.40 -14.65 -2.87
N VAL A 98 -5.89 -15.26 -3.94
CA VAL A 98 -5.32 -15.18 -5.29
C VAL A 98 -6.39 -14.75 -6.27
N PHE A 99 -6.07 -13.76 -7.11
CA PHE A 99 -6.76 -13.46 -8.34
C PHE A 99 -6.08 -14.24 -9.48
N ASP A 100 -6.80 -15.13 -10.15
CA ASP A 100 -6.40 -15.63 -11.45
C ASP A 100 -7.08 -14.78 -12.50
N VAL A 101 -6.29 -13.97 -13.22
CA VAL A 101 -6.79 -13.00 -14.19
C VAL A 101 -6.42 -13.38 -15.60
N THR A 102 -7.32 -13.13 -16.52
CA THR A 102 -7.12 -13.30 -17.96
C THR A 102 -7.47 -11.99 -18.65
N VAL A 103 -6.59 -11.49 -19.53
CA VAL A 103 -6.91 -10.31 -20.35
C VAL A 103 -8.13 -10.65 -21.22
N ALA A 104 -9.22 -9.91 -21.02
CA ALA A 104 -10.49 -10.19 -21.67
C ALA A 104 -10.43 -9.94 -23.17
N ASN A 105 -11.23 -10.68 -23.95
CA ASN A 105 -11.28 -10.54 -25.40
C ASN A 105 -11.79 -9.15 -25.84
N ASP A 106 -12.62 -8.49 -25.04
CA ASP A 106 -13.14 -7.15 -25.24
C ASP A 106 -12.23 -6.05 -24.69
N SER A 107 -11.08 -6.42 -24.12
CA SER A 107 -10.11 -5.42 -23.64
C SER A 107 -9.58 -4.60 -24.83
N PRO A 108 -9.58 -3.25 -24.72
CA PRO A 108 -9.02 -2.41 -25.76
C PRO A 108 -7.49 -2.53 -25.88
N ASN A 109 -6.83 -2.92 -24.80
CA ASN A 109 -5.38 -3.04 -24.71
C ASN A 109 -4.99 -4.34 -23.98
N GLY A 110 -3.71 -4.64 -24.00
CA GLY A 110 -3.15 -5.85 -23.40
C GLY A 110 -3.12 -7.06 -24.36
N ASN A 111 -2.44 -8.10 -23.92
CA ASN A 111 -2.32 -9.35 -24.69
C ASN A 111 -3.54 -10.23 -24.42
N LYS A 112 -4.55 -10.17 -25.26
CA LYS A 112 -5.82 -10.90 -25.11
C LYS A 112 -5.59 -12.38 -24.88
N GLY A 113 -6.28 -12.92 -23.87
CA GLY A 113 -6.11 -14.29 -23.43
C GLY A 113 -4.84 -14.56 -22.60
N GLY A 114 -3.98 -13.56 -22.43
CA GLY A 114 -2.84 -13.67 -21.52
C GLY A 114 -3.31 -13.81 -20.08
N THR A 115 -2.72 -14.75 -19.33
CA THR A 115 -3.11 -15.08 -17.96
C THR A 115 -1.99 -14.76 -16.97
N THR A 116 -2.37 -14.37 -15.76
CA THR A 116 -1.44 -14.26 -14.63
C THR A 116 -2.19 -14.45 -13.32
N SER A 117 -1.45 -14.79 -12.27
CA SER A 117 -1.99 -14.89 -10.92
C SER A 117 -1.40 -13.77 -10.05
N VAL A 118 -2.26 -13.09 -9.31
CA VAL A 118 -1.92 -11.98 -8.42
C VAL A 118 -2.38 -12.35 -7.02
N LYS A 119 -1.46 -12.40 -6.05
CA LYS A 119 -1.84 -12.56 -4.65
C LYS A 119 -2.49 -11.28 -4.16
N TYR A 120 -3.57 -11.42 -3.39
CA TYR A 120 -4.22 -10.29 -2.76
C TYR A 120 -4.54 -10.55 -1.29
N GLU A 121 -4.59 -9.50 -0.53
CA GLU A 121 -5.14 -9.48 0.83
C GLU A 121 -5.89 -8.17 1.06
N ILE A 122 -6.87 -8.17 1.94
CA ILE A 122 -7.48 -6.96 2.47
C ILE A 122 -7.01 -6.82 3.91
N LYS A 123 -6.24 -5.77 4.18
CA LYS A 123 -5.74 -5.44 5.51
C LYS A 123 -6.11 -4.00 5.82
N ASP A 124 -6.72 -3.77 6.98
CA ASP A 124 -7.12 -2.43 7.41
C ASP A 124 -7.90 -1.64 6.33
N LYS A 125 -8.79 -2.36 5.61
CA LYS A 125 -9.58 -1.88 4.46
C LYS A 125 -8.77 -1.49 3.22
N GLU A 126 -7.46 -1.65 3.22
CA GLU A 126 -6.61 -1.52 2.03
C GLU A 126 -6.61 -2.84 1.24
N LEU A 127 -6.67 -2.76 -0.08
CA LEU A 127 -6.42 -3.89 -0.97
C LEU A 127 -4.96 -3.91 -1.35
N ILE A 128 -4.27 -4.97 -1.00
CA ILE A 128 -2.84 -5.16 -1.24
C ILE A 128 -2.69 -6.23 -2.30
N LEU A 129 -2.10 -5.86 -3.42
CA LEU A 129 -1.81 -6.75 -4.55
C LEU A 129 -0.31 -7.05 -4.60
N ARG A 130 0.06 -8.33 -4.72
CA ARG A 130 1.45 -8.79 -4.82
C ARG A 130 1.63 -9.61 -6.07
N PHE A 131 2.56 -9.20 -6.92
CA PHE A 131 2.86 -9.90 -8.17
C PHE A 131 4.31 -9.70 -8.58
N LYS A 132 4.75 -10.43 -9.59
CA LYS A 132 6.05 -10.21 -10.21
C LYS A 132 5.88 -9.37 -11.46
N ASN A 133 6.66 -8.31 -11.57
CA ASN A 133 6.71 -7.49 -12.77
C ASN A 133 7.45 -8.21 -13.92
N ASN A 134 7.54 -7.57 -15.08
CA ASN A 134 8.21 -8.13 -16.27
C ASN A 134 9.69 -8.46 -16.06
N ARG A 135 10.32 -7.89 -15.01
CA ARG A 135 11.70 -8.17 -14.63
C ARG A 135 11.82 -9.26 -13.55
N GLN A 136 10.71 -9.95 -13.24
CA GLN A 136 10.62 -10.96 -12.18
C GLN A 136 10.88 -10.43 -10.75
N GLN A 137 10.83 -9.12 -10.58
CA GLN A 137 10.93 -8.46 -9.29
C GLN A 137 9.56 -8.40 -8.62
N GLU A 138 9.52 -8.53 -7.30
CA GLU A 138 8.28 -8.37 -6.56
C GLU A 138 7.80 -6.92 -6.62
N GLU A 139 6.53 -6.76 -6.94
CA GLU A 139 5.82 -5.48 -6.90
C GLU A 139 4.59 -5.62 -6.01
N ILE A 140 4.39 -4.64 -5.14
CA ILE A 140 3.26 -4.58 -4.23
C ILE A 140 2.53 -3.27 -4.48
N ASN A 141 1.26 -3.39 -4.87
CA ASN A 141 0.37 -2.25 -5.01
C ASN A 141 -0.58 -2.19 -3.82
N VAL A 142 -0.64 -1.06 -3.15
CA VAL A 142 -1.59 -0.77 -2.09
C VAL A 142 -2.67 0.15 -2.64
N LEU A 143 -3.92 -0.25 -2.52
CA LEU A 143 -5.05 0.47 -3.07
C LEU A 143 -6.04 0.84 -1.97
N HIS A 144 -6.58 2.04 -2.08
CA HIS A 144 -7.64 2.57 -1.24
C HIS A 144 -8.98 2.54 -1.98
N LYS A 145 -10.01 2.06 -1.30
CA LYS A 145 -11.37 2.02 -1.87
C LYS A 145 -11.98 3.41 -1.91
N LYS A 146 -12.65 3.74 -3.01
CA LYS A 146 -13.38 5.00 -3.15
C LYS A 146 -14.44 5.15 -2.07
N GLY A 147 -14.48 6.32 -1.44
CA GLY A 147 -15.47 6.64 -0.42
C GLY A 147 -15.20 6.08 0.97
N VAL A 148 -14.07 5.37 1.18
CA VAL A 148 -13.65 4.93 2.50
C VAL A 148 -12.73 5.99 3.12
N ASP A 149 -13.02 6.39 4.36
CA ASP A 149 -12.13 7.22 5.16
C ASP A 149 -11.10 6.33 5.85
N TYR A 150 -9.84 6.54 5.55
CA TYR A 150 -8.71 5.78 6.12
C TYR A 150 -8.07 6.49 7.32
N SER A 151 -8.46 7.72 7.62
CA SER A 151 -7.83 8.55 8.66
C SER A 151 -7.97 7.99 10.07
N TYR A 152 -8.96 7.13 10.32
CA TYR A 152 -9.24 6.53 11.62
C TYR A 152 -8.57 5.16 11.86
N LEU A 153 -8.04 4.52 10.83
CA LEU A 153 -7.49 3.15 10.95
C LEU A 153 -6.16 3.12 11.69
N ASP A 154 -5.27 3.99 11.30
CA ASP A 154 -3.96 4.18 11.93
C ASP A 154 -3.54 5.64 11.77
N PRO A 155 -3.21 6.36 12.84
CA PRO A 155 -2.76 7.74 12.73
C PRO A 155 -1.54 7.92 11.82
N PHE A 156 -0.70 6.87 11.66
CA PHE A 156 0.46 6.92 10.80
C PHE A 156 0.14 6.80 9.31
N VAL A 157 -0.89 6.01 8.94
CA VAL A 157 -1.27 5.83 7.54
C VAL A 157 -1.66 7.16 6.93
N GLY A 158 -1.06 7.49 5.78
CA GLY A 158 -1.30 8.74 5.07
C GLY A 158 -0.05 9.33 4.43
N TYR A 159 -0.21 10.53 3.89
CA TYR A 159 0.85 11.33 3.34
C TYR A 159 1.25 12.43 4.34
N TRP A 160 2.55 12.51 4.60
CA TRP A 160 3.15 13.43 5.55
C TRP A 160 4.18 14.30 4.84
N LYS A 161 4.06 15.61 4.96
CA LYS A 161 4.97 16.57 4.37
C LYS A 161 5.93 17.11 5.43
N LEU A 162 7.22 17.08 5.15
CA LEU A 162 8.24 17.66 6.01
C LEU A 162 8.01 19.15 6.21
N THR A 163 8.10 19.60 7.46
CA THR A 163 7.99 21.03 7.82
C THR A 163 9.32 21.59 8.28
N LYS A 164 10.11 20.82 9.02
CA LYS A 164 11.44 21.19 9.47
C LYS A 164 12.27 19.98 9.89
N ILE A 165 13.57 20.17 10.00
CA ILE A 165 14.51 19.26 10.65
C ILE A 165 15.25 20.03 11.75
N GLU A 166 15.47 19.38 12.88
CA GLU A 166 16.35 19.83 13.95
C GLU A 166 17.55 18.89 14.05
N ALA A 167 18.74 19.43 13.93
CA ALA A 167 20.00 18.69 14.05
C ALA A 167 21.05 19.56 14.71
N GLU A 168 21.80 19.00 15.67
CA GLU A 168 22.90 19.70 16.39
C GLU A 168 22.47 21.06 16.95
N GLY A 169 21.26 21.19 17.47
CA GLY A 169 20.72 22.43 18.03
C GLY A 169 20.29 23.47 17.00
N THR A 170 20.39 23.16 15.70
CA THR A 170 19.98 24.05 14.61
C THR A 170 18.68 23.58 13.99
N THR A 171 17.78 24.53 13.72
CA THR A 171 16.51 24.27 13.02
C THR A 171 16.63 24.66 11.55
N TYR A 172 16.26 23.72 10.67
CA TYR A 172 16.23 23.89 9.21
C TYR A 172 14.77 23.78 8.73
N PRO A 173 14.11 24.89 8.39
CA PRO A 173 12.74 24.84 7.87
C PRO A 173 12.72 24.27 6.45
N ALA A 174 11.76 23.38 6.15
CA ALA A 174 11.58 22.89 4.80
C ALA A 174 11.25 24.02 3.83
N GLY A 175 11.77 23.93 2.58
CA GLY A 175 11.64 24.98 1.58
C GLY A 175 12.69 26.09 1.70
N THR A 176 13.68 25.97 2.59
CA THR A 176 14.78 26.92 2.73
C THR A 176 16.13 26.19 2.85
N PRO A 177 16.89 26.04 1.76
CA PRO A 177 16.58 26.46 0.37
C PRO A 177 15.35 25.77 -0.23
N ALA A 178 14.82 26.28 -1.33
CA ALA A 178 13.58 25.78 -1.93
C ALA A 178 13.60 24.27 -2.26
N CYS A 179 14.77 23.72 -2.54
CA CYS A 179 14.98 22.29 -2.80
C CYS A 179 14.92 21.42 -1.52
N PHE A 180 15.02 22.02 -0.32
CA PHE A 180 14.96 21.28 0.95
C PHE A 180 13.52 20.87 1.22
N THR A 181 13.22 19.60 0.98
CA THR A 181 11.88 19.02 1.09
C THR A 181 11.96 17.59 1.60
N GLY A 182 10.83 17.07 1.99
CA GLY A 182 10.72 15.67 2.37
C GLY A 182 9.27 15.25 2.58
N SER A 183 9.06 13.96 2.55
CA SER A 183 7.75 13.36 2.78
C SER A 183 7.85 11.95 3.34
N ILE A 184 6.78 11.54 4.03
CA ILE A 184 6.53 10.13 4.32
C ILE A 184 5.23 9.75 3.62
N VAL A 185 5.24 8.59 2.98
CA VAL A 185 4.04 7.91 2.49
C VAL A 185 3.91 6.60 3.25
N ALA A 186 2.88 6.48 4.06
CA ALA A 186 2.66 5.33 4.91
C ALA A 186 1.36 4.60 4.55
N SER A 187 1.43 3.27 4.50
CA SER A 187 0.32 2.34 4.35
C SER A 187 0.29 1.38 5.55
N SER A 188 -0.67 0.47 5.60
CA SER A 188 -0.80 -0.51 6.70
C SER A 188 0.35 -1.53 6.78
N ILE A 189 1.22 -1.61 5.77
CA ILE A 189 2.28 -2.62 5.68
C ILE A 189 3.69 -2.05 5.62
N GLY A 190 3.84 -0.75 5.39
CA GLY A 190 5.16 -0.12 5.29
C GLY A 190 5.08 1.36 4.98
N PHE A 191 6.22 2.02 4.99
CA PHE A 191 6.31 3.43 4.62
C PHE A 191 7.61 3.73 3.88
N SER A 192 7.57 4.79 3.07
CA SER A 192 8.75 5.41 2.47
C SER A 192 9.00 6.77 3.11
N LEU A 193 10.24 7.02 3.44
CA LEU A 193 10.74 8.33 3.83
C LEU A 193 11.60 8.87 2.68
N TYR A 194 11.22 10.00 2.12
CA TYR A 194 12.01 10.77 1.17
C TYR A 194 12.41 12.08 1.78
N TYR A 195 13.65 12.49 1.63
CA TYR A 195 14.10 13.83 2.00
C TYR A 195 15.35 14.24 1.22
N THR A 196 15.50 15.54 1.06
CA THR A 196 16.72 16.19 0.62
C THR A 196 17.32 16.94 1.78
N LEU A 197 18.63 17.19 1.76
CA LEU A 197 19.30 18.03 2.77
C LEU A 197 19.94 19.24 2.08
N PRO A 198 19.99 20.42 2.74
CA PRO A 198 20.73 21.55 2.23
C PRO A 198 22.22 21.22 2.06
N ALA A 199 22.77 21.46 0.87
CA ALA A 199 24.20 21.43 0.63
C ALA A 199 24.82 22.83 0.87
N ASN A 200 24.03 23.89 0.57
CA ASN A 200 24.35 25.28 0.85
C ASN A 200 23.04 26.11 0.85
N SER A 201 23.12 27.42 0.84
CA SER A 201 21.94 28.30 0.88
C SER A 201 21.00 28.22 -0.32
N THR A 202 21.45 27.63 -1.43
CA THR A 202 20.68 27.57 -2.69
C THR A 202 20.56 26.15 -3.28
N GLN A 203 21.39 25.22 -2.81
CA GLN A 203 21.49 23.86 -3.34
C GLN A 203 21.20 22.81 -2.27
N CYS A 204 20.65 21.69 -2.68
CA CYS A 204 20.49 20.52 -1.85
C CYS A 204 21.32 19.35 -2.38
N GLN A 205 21.63 18.42 -1.50
CA GLN A 205 22.12 17.10 -1.87
C GLN A 205 21.02 16.34 -2.59
N ASP A 206 21.41 15.35 -3.38
CA ASP A 206 20.46 14.44 -4.01
C ASP A 206 19.54 13.82 -2.96
N GLY A 207 18.26 13.68 -3.32
CA GLY A 207 17.27 13.14 -2.41
C GLY A 207 17.53 11.67 -2.08
N GLU A 208 17.34 11.31 -0.84
CA GLU A 208 17.44 9.94 -0.35
C GLU A 208 16.04 9.36 -0.13
N VAL A 209 15.82 8.14 -0.62
CA VAL A 209 14.59 7.37 -0.36
C VAL A 209 14.94 6.18 0.50
N LYS A 210 14.29 6.07 1.65
CA LYS A 210 14.38 4.92 2.55
C LYS A 210 13.02 4.30 2.72
N SER A 211 12.96 2.99 2.61
CA SER A 211 11.71 2.24 2.79
C SER A 211 11.82 1.25 3.92
N TYR A 212 10.72 1.10 4.63
CA TYR A 212 10.66 0.31 5.84
C TYR A 212 9.36 -0.48 5.86
N ASP A 213 9.47 -1.79 6.09
CA ASP A 213 8.33 -2.57 6.52
C ASP A 213 8.12 -2.29 8.02
N TYR A 214 6.87 -2.20 8.46
CA TYR A 214 6.60 -2.02 9.87
C TYR A 214 5.44 -2.90 10.36
N VAL A 215 5.46 -3.12 11.66
CA VAL A 215 4.33 -3.65 12.40
C VAL A 215 3.99 -2.71 13.55
N LYS A 216 2.71 -2.61 13.87
CA LYS A 216 2.22 -1.85 15.02
C LYS A 216 1.77 -2.81 16.10
N GLU A 217 2.27 -2.59 17.32
CA GLU A 217 1.86 -3.32 18.53
C GLU A 217 1.45 -2.30 19.59
N GLY A 218 0.15 -2.26 19.89
CA GLY A 218 -0.40 -1.18 20.71
C GLY A 218 -0.16 0.19 20.09
N ASN A 219 0.56 1.07 20.78
CA ASN A 219 0.92 2.41 20.29
C ASN A 219 2.35 2.51 19.75
N THR A 220 3.07 1.38 19.67
CA THR A 220 4.46 1.36 19.22
C THR A 220 4.58 0.78 17.81
N TYR A 221 5.38 1.44 17.00
CA TYR A 221 5.72 1.02 15.65
C TYR A 221 7.12 0.41 15.65
N TYR A 222 7.27 -0.71 14.98
CA TYR A 222 8.55 -1.43 14.88
C TYR A 222 8.91 -1.61 13.42
N ASN A 223 10.11 -1.23 13.06
CA ASN A 223 10.72 -1.67 11.80
C ASN A 223 11.01 -3.18 11.91
N VAL A 224 10.67 -3.91 10.87
CA VAL A 224 10.93 -5.36 10.77
C VAL A 224 12.03 -5.59 9.76
N SER A 225 13.21 -5.98 10.23
CA SER A 225 14.34 -6.31 9.38
C SER A 225 14.97 -7.63 9.81
N ASN A 226 15.14 -8.57 8.89
CA ASN A 226 15.71 -9.91 9.17
C ASN A 226 15.02 -10.63 10.35
N GLY A 227 13.69 -10.48 10.47
CA GLY A 227 12.92 -11.07 11.55
C GLY A 227 13.07 -10.38 12.92
N GLN A 228 13.86 -9.32 13.02
CA GLN A 228 14.02 -8.51 14.23
C GLN A 228 13.11 -7.29 14.19
N LYS A 229 12.54 -6.95 15.36
CA LYS A 229 11.71 -5.77 15.55
C LYS A 229 12.53 -4.70 16.27
N VAL A 230 12.69 -3.56 15.62
CA VAL A 230 13.37 -2.39 16.19
C VAL A 230 12.35 -1.25 16.32
N PRO A 231 12.15 -0.68 17.52
CA PRO A 231 11.20 0.42 17.69
C PRO A 231 11.55 1.59 16.78
N ILE A 232 10.55 2.14 16.09
CA ILE A 232 10.68 3.38 15.33
C ILE A 232 10.29 4.52 16.28
N PRO A 233 11.14 5.50 16.50
CA PRO A 233 10.90 6.57 17.44
C PRO A 233 9.94 7.62 16.87
N PHE A 234 8.69 7.24 16.67
CA PHE A 234 7.59 8.11 16.27
C PHE A 234 6.90 8.72 17.49
N SER A 235 6.49 9.97 17.35
CA SER A 235 5.50 10.57 18.23
C SER A 235 4.50 11.39 17.42
N PHE A 236 3.25 11.40 17.88
CA PHE A 236 2.17 12.14 17.26
C PHE A 236 1.69 13.23 18.21
N SER A 237 1.36 14.38 17.66
CA SER A 237 0.79 15.51 18.39
C SER A 237 -0.27 16.22 17.54
N ASN A 238 -0.93 17.22 18.12
CA ASN A 238 -1.94 18.00 17.45
C ASN A 238 -3.03 17.13 16.81
N ASN A 239 -3.68 16.26 17.62
CA ASN A 239 -4.68 15.31 17.18
C ASN A 239 -4.22 14.45 15.98
N ASN A 240 -3.01 13.92 16.06
CA ASN A 240 -2.40 13.10 15.02
C ASN A 240 -2.18 13.83 13.67
N GLN A 241 -2.13 15.15 13.69
CA GLN A 241 -1.83 15.94 12.49
C GLN A 241 -0.36 16.25 12.34
N THR A 242 0.43 16.10 13.42
CA THR A 242 1.88 16.29 13.40
C THR A 242 2.57 14.99 13.80
N LEU A 243 3.56 14.59 13.00
CA LEU A 243 4.43 13.44 13.26
C LEU A 243 5.84 13.95 13.51
N THR A 244 6.47 13.45 14.56
CA THR A 244 7.89 13.66 14.86
C THR A 244 8.61 12.32 14.73
N LEU A 245 9.72 12.30 14.01
CA LEU A 245 10.60 11.15 13.83
C LEU A 245 12.01 11.52 14.22
N SER A 246 12.60 10.82 15.20
CA SER A 246 13.96 11.07 15.67
C SER A 246 14.88 9.91 15.27
N LEU A 247 15.91 10.20 14.47
CA LEU A 247 16.88 9.22 13.96
C LEU A 247 18.30 9.80 14.08
N GLY A 248 19.21 9.09 14.75
CA GLY A 248 20.65 9.42 14.72
C GLY A 248 21.00 10.83 15.14
N GLY A 249 20.30 11.41 16.14
CA GLY A 249 20.52 12.79 16.61
C GLY A 249 19.82 13.87 15.77
N THR A 250 19.07 13.46 14.75
CA THR A 250 18.25 14.33 13.91
C THR A 250 16.78 14.12 14.22
N THR A 251 16.03 15.19 14.38
CA THR A 251 14.57 15.15 14.58
C THR A 251 13.87 15.82 13.41
N MET A 252 13.00 15.07 12.76
CA MET A 252 12.22 15.51 11.60
C MET A 252 10.76 15.71 12.02
N PHE A 253 10.17 16.78 11.56
CA PHE A 253 8.77 17.14 11.84
C PHE A 253 7.96 17.16 10.56
N PHE A 254 6.82 16.49 10.59
CA PHE A 254 5.94 16.35 9.43
C PHE A 254 4.52 16.80 9.78
N GLN A 255 3.84 17.32 8.80
CA GLN A 255 2.41 17.65 8.85
C GLN A 255 1.63 16.72 7.93
N LYS A 256 0.55 16.16 8.45
CA LYS A 256 -0.38 15.32 7.67
C LYS A 256 -1.07 16.15 6.58
N GLN A 257 -1.24 15.57 5.38
CA GLN A 257 -1.86 16.23 4.22
C GLN A 257 -3.24 15.64 3.93
#